data_88f6a204bdcd2cc35b297526e10973ba
#
_entry.id   88f6a204bdcd2cc35b297526e10973ba
#
_cell.length_a   1.000
_cell.length_b   1.000
_cell.length_c   1.000
_cell.angle_alpha   90.00
_cell.angle_beta   90.00
_cell.angle_gamma   90.00
#
_symmetry.space_group_name_H-M   'P 1'
#
loop_
_entity.id
_entity.type
_entity.pdbx_description
1 polymer ?
#
loop_
_entity_poly.entity_id
_entity_poly.type
_entity_poly.pdbx_seq_one_letter_code
_entity_poly.pdbx_strand_id
1 'polypeptide(L)'
;MGWHDFYRRRDALDAVVEQGELRTSDVFPTEGELLPALHHRWARRLAARVELAELSDGDRVDEIGRAWRRTAADNAALLAVLDAHAEHPMLRPLVDAEHRMLARAAGLTEAGDSAAAEASIGAAFVALQRTAPERARRNPVERLFRRLVPSA
;
A
#
# COMPACT_ATOMS: atom_id res chain seq x y z
N MET A 1 15.21 23.23 5.57
CA MET A 1 14.78 22.98 4.18
C MET A 1 13.74 24.02 3.78
N GLY A 2 13.97 24.74 2.70
CA GLY A 2 13.04 25.76 2.22
C GLY A 2 11.86 25.14 1.47
N TRP A 3 10.76 25.91 1.32
CA TRP A 3 9.59 25.53 0.51
C TRP A 3 10.00 25.14 -0.92
N HIS A 4 11.01 25.79 -1.48
CA HIS A 4 11.51 25.51 -2.82
C HIS A 4 12.07 24.08 -2.93
N ASP A 5 12.82 23.61 -1.95
CA ASP A 5 13.37 22.26 -1.93
C ASP A 5 12.28 21.21 -1.77
N PHE A 6 11.26 21.51 -0.98
CA PHE A 6 10.10 20.64 -0.81
C PHE A 6 9.37 20.43 -2.14
N TYR A 7 9.10 21.50 -2.89
CA TYR A 7 8.43 21.40 -4.20
C TYR A 7 9.28 20.68 -5.24
N ARG A 8 10.59 20.95 -5.28
CA ARG A 8 11.51 20.25 -6.19
C ARG A 8 11.52 18.74 -5.94
N ARG A 9 11.54 18.31 -4.68
CA ARG A 9 11.49 16.90 -4.31
C ARG A 9 10.16 16.27 -4.71
N ARG A 10 9.06 16.93 -4.43
CA ARG A 10 7.74 16.47 -4.85
C ARG A 10 7.64 16.29 -6.35
N ASP A 11 8.06 17.30 -7.11
CA ASP A 11 7.98 17.30 -8.58
C ASP A 11 8.88 16.20 -9.19
N ALA A 12 10.04 15.95 -8.61
CA ALA A 12 10.91 14.84 -9.03
C ALA A 12 10.25 13.47 -8.83
N LEU A 13 9.55 13.27 -7.70
CA LEU A 13 8.81 12.04 -7.45
C LEU A 13 7.58 11.90 -8.37
N ASP A 14 6.87 13.00 -8.63
CA ASP A 14 5.73 13.01 -9.55
C ASP A 14 6.16 12.61 -10.96
N ALA A 15 7.30 13.12 -11.43
CA ALA A 15 7.85 12.79 -12.73
C ALA A 15 8.17 11.29 -12.88
N VAL A 16 8.72 10.65 -11.84
CA VAL A 16 8.98 9.21 -11.84
C VAL A 16 7.67 8.42 -11.94
N VAL A 17 6.66 8.80 -11.20
CA VAL A 17 5.35 8.13 -11.21
C VAL A 17 4.66 8.30 -12.57
N GLU A 18 4.67 9.50 -13.14
CA GLU A 18 4.07 9.79 -14.45
C GLU A 18 4.74 9.02 -15.59
N GLN A 19 6.06 8.90 -15.56
CA GLN A 19 6.82 8.20 -16.57
C GLN A 19 6.84 6.68 -16.40
N GLY A 20 6.54 6.20 -15.19
CA GLY A 20 6.60 4.78 -14.85
C GLY A 20 8.02 4.21 -14.84
N GLU A 21 9.03 5.05 -14.87
CA GLU A 21 10.44 4.68 -14.91
C GLU A 21 11.22 5.35 -13.79
N LEU A 22 12.13 4.59 -13.19
CA LEU A 22 13.01 5.09 -12.16
C LEU A 22 14.10 5.96 -12.81
N ARG A 23 14.01 7.27 -12.62
CA ARG A 23 14.99 8.24 -13.11
C ARG A 23 15.58 9.05 -11.98
N THR A 24 16.88 8.98 -11.84
CA THR A 24 17.64 9.84 -10.93
C THR A 24 17.65 11.29 -11.41
N SER A 25 17.84 12.20 -10.49
CA SER A 25 17.89 13.63 -10.76
C SER A 25 18.91 14.30 -9.85
N ASP A 26 19.10 15.61 -10.00
CA ASP A 26 19.93 16.40 -9.07
C ASP A 26 19.38 16.38 -7.63
N VAL A 27 18.08 16.19 -7.47
CA VAL A 27 17.40 16.09 -6.17
C VAL A 27 17.53 14.69 -5.55
N PHE A 28 17.52 13.65 -6.38
CA PHE A 28 17.71 12.24 -6.03
C PHE A 28 18.78 11.63 -6.93
N PRO A 29 20.06 11.83 -6.60
CA PRO A 29 21.17 11.45 -7.49
C PRO A 29 21.38 9.94 -7.60
N THR A 30 20.82 9.15 -6.69
CA THR A 30 20.93 7.67 -6.70
C THR A 30 19.56 7.01 -6.54
N GLU A 31 19.44 5.79 -7.06
CA GLU A 31 18.25 4.94 -6.82
C GLU A 31 18.06 4.64 -5.34
N GLY A 32 19.16 4.48 -4.59
CA GLY A 32 19.15 4.24 -3.15
C GLY A 32 18.57 5.40 -2.34
N GLU A 33 18.55 6.61 -2.88
CA GLU A 33 17.88 7.77 -2.28
C GLU A 33 16.45 7.95 -2.81
N LEU A 34 16.24 7.68 -4.08
CA LEU A 34 14.95 7.84 -4.75
C LEU A 34 13.93 6.80 -4.31
N LEU A 35 14.31 5.53 -4.24
CA LEU A 35 13.40 4.43 -3.88
C LEU A 35 12.81 4.56 -2.47
N PRO A 36 13.58 4.86 -1.41
CA PRO A 36 13.01 5.13 -0.10
C PRO A 36 12.04 6.32 -0.08
N ALA A 37 12.30 7.36 -0.86
CA ALA A 37 11.41 8.52 -0.95
C ALA A 37 10.08 8.16 -1.62
N LEU A 38 10.09 7.34 -2.67
CA LEU A 38 8.88 6.80 -3.31
C LEU A 38 8.11 5.88 -2.35
N HIS A 39 8.82 4.99 -1.65
CA HIS A 39 8.21 4.11 -0.64
C HIS A 39 7.59 4.90 0.51
N HIS A 40 8.25 5.96 0.98
CA HIS A 40 7.71 6.82 2.03
C HIS A 40 6.38 7.47 1.60
N ARG A 41 6.29 7.92 0.35
CA ARG A 41 5.04 8.45 -0.22
C ARG A 41 3.92 7.40 -0.19
N TRP A 42 4.21 6.18 -0.63
CA TRP A 42 3.29 5.04 -0.58
C TRP A 42 2.88 4.72 0.85
N ALA A 43 3.85 4.55 1.74
CA ALA A 43 3.63 4.15 3.13
C ALA A 43 2.76 5.16 3.89
N ARG A 44 2.95 6.46 3.66
CA ARG A 44 2.10 7.49 4.28
C ARG A 44 0.65 7.41 3.83
N ARG A 45 0.42 7.16 2.55
CA ARG A 45 -0.94 7.02 2.00
C ARG A 45 -1.63 5.76 2.52
N LEU A 46 -0.88 4.67 2.61
CA LEU A 46 -1.37 3.41 3.17
C LEU A 46 -1.68 3.56 4.66
N ALA A 47 -0.76 4.11 5.45
CA ALA A 47 -0.93 4.30 6.89
C ALA A 47 -2.18 5.12 7.22
N ALA A 48 -2.42 6.21 6.50
CA ALA A 48 -3.61 7.05 6.69
C ALA A 48 -4.92 6.26 6.51
N ARG A 49 -4.98 5.36 5.53
CA ARG A 49 -6.16 4.51 5.31
C ARG A 49 -6.28 3.39 6.33
N VAL A 50 -5.16 2.82 6.75
CA VAL A 50 -5.13 1.81 7.80
C VAL A 50 -5.64 2.40 9.12
N GLU A 51 -5.18 3.59 9.50
CA GLU A 51 -5.66 4.29 10.70
C GLU A 51 -7.18 4.52 10.68
N LEU A 52 -7.72 4.92 9.53
CA LEU A 52 -9.17 5.07 9.37
C LEU A 52 -9.90 3.72 9.46
N ALA A 53 -9.33 2.67 8.88
CA ALA A 53 -9.90 1.33 8.92
C ALA A 53 -9.92 0.74 10.33
N GLU A 54 -8.93 1.06 11.16
CA GLU A 54 -8.87 0.64 12.57
C GLU A 54 -9.99 1.24 13.43
N LEU A 55 -10.59 2.35 13.00
CA LEU A 55 -11.75 2.96 13.66
C LEU A 55 -13.08 2.32 13.27
N SER A 56 -13.09 1.41 12.30
CA SER A 56 -14.30 0.72 11.84
C SER A 56 -14.70 -0.40 12.81
N ASP A 57 -16.01 -0.64 12.93
CA ASP A 57 -16.57 -1.76 13.71
C ASP A 57 -16.65 -3.08 12.93
N GLY A 58 -16.16 -3.10 11.68
CA GLY A 58 -16.14 -4.26 10.80
C GLY A 58 -15.07 -5.29 11.15
N ASP A 59 -15.07 -6.39 10.43
CA ASP A 59 -13.99 -7.39 10.55
C ASP A 59 -12.64 -6.77 10.21
N ARG A 60 -11.69 -6.93 11.11
CA ARG A 60 -10.40 -6.25 11.05
C ARG A 60 -9.58 -6.64 9.81
N VAL A 61 -9.54 -7.93 9.50
CA VAL A 61 -8.84 -8.45 8.33
C VAL A 61 -9.44 -7.88 7.04
N ASP A 62 -10.77 -7.85 6.95
CA ASP A 62 -11.48 -7.33 5.80
C ASP A 62 -11.28 -5.81 5.64
N GLU A 63 -11.36 -5.06 6.74
CA GLU A 63 -11.21 -3.60 6.71
C GLU A 63 -9.79 -3.18 6.32
N ILE A 64 -8.77 -3.80 6.89
CA ILE A 64 -7.37 -3.53 6.55
C ILE A 64 -7.07 -4.00 5.11
N GLY A 65 -7.61 -5.15 4.70
CA GLY A 65 -7.48 -5.62 3.31
C GLY A 65 -8.10 -4.64 2.31
N ARG A 66 -9.27 -4.10 2.62
CA ARG A 66 -9.92 -3.07 1.81
C ARG A 66 -9.10 -1.79 1.73
N ALA A 67 -8.53 -1.34 2.85
CA ALA A 67 -7.65 -0.17 2.90
C ALA A 67 -6.43 -0.35 2.00
N TRP A 68 -5.79 -1.53 2.04
CA TRP A 68 -4.65 -1.83 1.18
C TRP A 68 -5.05 -1.81 -0.32
N ARG A 69 -6.13 -2.52 -0.69
CA ARG A 69 -6.60 -2.57 -2.08
C ARG A 69 -6.97 -1.20 -2.64
N ARG A 70 -7.62 -0.36 -1.86
CA ARG A 70 -7.95 1.01 -2.28
C ARG A 70 -6.71 1.88 -2.45
N THR A 71 -5.74 1.75 -1.56
CA THR A 71 -4.46 2.46 -1.70
C THR A 71 -3.74 2.01 -2.96
N ALA A 72 -3.68 0.70 -3.23
CA ALA A 72 -3.09 0.13 -4.43
C ALA A 72 -3.77 0.62 -5.71
N ALA A 73 -5.10 0.66 -5.73
CA ALA A 73 -5.86 1.13 -6.88
C ALA A 73 -5.65 2.62 -7.17
N ASP A 74 -5.63 3.44 -6.12
CA ASP A 74 -5.46 4.90 -6.27
C ASP A 74 -4.00 5.31 -6.53
N ASN A 75 -3.05 4.41 -6.32
CA ASN A 75 -1.61 4.64 -6.49
C ASN A 75 -0.95 3.57 -7.36
N ALA A 76 -1.68 3.08 -8.36
CA ALA A 76 -1.23 1.94 -9.17
C ALA A 76 0.12 2.19 -9.87
N ALA A 77 0.34 3.37 -10.40
CA ALA A 77 1.60 3.73 -11.07
C ALA A 77 2.78 3.76 -10.08
N LEU A 78 2.59 4.34 -8.91
CA LEU A 78 3.61 4.35 -7.86
C LEU A 78 3.95 2.93 -7.37
N LEU A 79 2.91 2.12 -7.13
CA LEU A 79 3.09 0.74 -6.70
C LEU A 79 3.82 -0.09 -7.76
N ALA A 80 3.51 0.11 -9.04
CA ALA A 80 4.18 -0.58 -10.15
C ALA A 80 5.69 -0.29 -10.19
N VAL A 81 6.10 0.96 -9.97
CA VAL A 81 7.53 1.33 -9.89
C VAL A 81 8.19 0.65 -8.69
N LEU A 82 7.56 0.65 -7.53
CA LEU A 82 8.08 -0.01 -6.32
C LEU A 82 8.17 -1.52 -6.51
N ASP A 83 7.17 -2.15 -7.08
CA ASP A 83 7.15 -3.59 -7.34
C ASP A 83 8.25 -4.01 -8.32
N ALA A 84 8.53 -3.21 -9.35
CA ALA A 84 9.61 -3.46 -10.29
C ALA A 84 11.02 -3.44 -9.64
N HIS A 85 11.15 -2.81 -8.48
CA HIS A 85 12.41 -2.67 -7.74
C HIS A 85 12.34 -3.32 -6.33
N ALA A 86 11.41 -4.24 -6.11
CA ALA A 86 11.15 -4.86 -4.81
C ALA A 86 12.39 -5.54 -4.19
N GLU A 87 13.29 -6.04 -5.02
CA GLU A 87 14.52 -6.71 -4.57
C GLU A 87 15.66 -5.73 -4.22
N HIS A 88 15.46 -4.43 -4.42
CA HIS A 88 16.50 -3.46 -4.11
C HIS A 88 16.79 -3.43 -2.60
N PRO A 89 18.07 -3.52 -2.17
CA PRO A 89 18.43 -3.62 -0.75
C PRO A 89 17.87 -2.48 0.13
N MET A 90 17.72 -1.29 -0.44
CA MET A 90 17.16 -0.14 0.29
C MET A 90 15.64 -0.22 0.52
N LEU A 91 14.90 -0.98 -0.30
CA LEU A 91 13.46 -1.17 -0.13
C LEU A 91 13.12 -2.31 0.84
N ARG A 92 13.92 -3.34 0.88
CA ARG A 92 13.60 -4.56 1.62
C ARG A 92 13.24 -4.33 3.09
N PRO A 93 14.04 -3.61 3.90
CA PRO A 93 13.68 -3.35 5.29
C PRO A 93 12.43 -2.46 5.44
N LEU A 94 12.17 -1.59 4.47
CA LEU A 94 10.99 -0.73 4.46
C LEU A 94 9.71 -1.53 4.16
N VAL A 95 9.79 -2.44 3.21
CA VAL A 95 8.68 -3.36 2.86
C VAL A 95 8.42 -4.32 4.02
N ASP A 96 9.45 -4.86 4.67
CA ASP A 96 9.27 -5.70 5.85
C ASP A 96 8.59 -4.95 7.00
N ALA A 97 8.95 -3.68 7.22
CA ALA A 97 8.28 -2.83 8.20
C ALA A 97 6.80 -2.58 7.86
N GLU A 98 6.49 -2.37 6.59
CA GLU A 98 5.11 -2.26 6.09
C GLU A 98 4.32 -3.54 6.35
N HIS A 99 4.88 -4.68 6.02
CA HIS A 99 4.25 -5.99 6.25
C HIS A 99 3.97 -6.23 7.73
N ARG A 100 4.90 -5.91 8.62
CA ARG A 100 4.68 -6.00 10.07
C ARG A 100 3.54 -5.09 10.52
N MET A 101 3.50 -3.87 10.04
CA MET A 101 2.44 -2.91 10.36
C MET A 101 1.07 -3.45 9.93
N LEU A 102 0.96 -4.00 8.72
CA LEU A 102 -0.29 -4.57 8.21
C LEU A 102 -0.72 -5.81 9.00
N ALA A 103 0.21 -6.70 9.31
CA ALA A 103 -0.09 -7.89 10.11
C ALA A 103 -0.65 -7.54 11.49
N ARG A 104 -0.05 -6.56 12.16
CA ARG A 104 -0.52 -6.05 13.45
C ARG A 104 -1.88 -5.37 13.33
N ALA A 105 -2.05 -4.47 12.37
CA ALA A 105 -3.31 -3.76 12.15
C ALA A 105 -4.46 -4.71 11.85
N ALA A 106 -4.20 -5.77 11.07
CA ALA A 106 -5.19 -6.80 10.77
C ALA A 106 -5.47 -7.78 11.94
N GLY A 107 -4.72 -7.68 13.05
CA GLY A 107 -4.89 -8.56 14.21
C GLY A 107 -4.40 -9.98 13.96
N LEU A 108 -3.43 -10.17 13.07
CA LEU A 108 -2.90 -11.48 12.69
C LEU A 108 -1.64 -11.89 13.46
N THR A 109 -1.15 -11.04 14.36
CA THR A 109 0.05 -11.29 15.15
C THR A 109 -0.29 -11.63 16.59
N GLU A 110 0.60 -12.39 17.22
CA GLU A 110 0.50 -12.76 18.63
C GLU A 110 1.63 -12.13 19.46
N ALA A 111 1.41 -12.03 20.76
CA ALA A 111 2.46 -11.59 21.67
C ALA A 111 3.61 -12.61 21.65
N GLY A 112 4.82 -12.15 21.38
CA GLY A 112 5.99 -13.01 21.27
C GLY A 112 6.40 -13.41 19.85
N ASP A 113 5.61 -13.04 18.83
CA ASP A 113 6.04 -13.21 17.44
C ASP A 113 7.32 -12.41 17.16
N SER A 114 8.25 -13.04 16.45
CA SER A 114 9.46 -12.34 16.00
C SER A 114 9.14 -11.33 14.90
N ALA A 115 9.99 -10.34 14.71
CA ALA A 115 9.86 -9.38 13.62
C ALA A 115 9.83 -10.08 12.24
N ALA A 116 10.61 -11.13 12.07
CA ALA A 116 10.62 -11.94 10.84
C ALA A 116 9.29 -12.70 10.63
N ALA A 117 8.71 -13.25 11.69
CA ALA A 117 7.41 -13.92 11.64
C ALA A 117 6.30 -12.92 11.27
N GLU A 118 6.26 -11.78 11.92
CA GLU A 118 5.28 -10.73 11.61
C GLU A 118 5.40 -10.23 10.16
N ALA A 119 6.62 -10.03 9.67
CA ALA A 119 6.86 -9.64 8.28
C ALA A 119 6.37 -10.71 7.29
N SER A 120 6.60 -11.99 7.58
CA SER A 120 6.11 -13.09 6.76
C SER A 120 4.58 -13.18 6.75
N ILE A 121 3.93 -12.98 7.89
CA ILE A 121 2.46 -12.93 7.99
C ILE A 121 1.92 -11.77 7.16
N GLY A 122 2.50 -10.59 7.27
CA GLY A 122 2.12 -9.42 6.49
C GLY A 122 2.34 -9.60 5.00
N ALA A 123 3.42 -10.24 4.58
CA ALA A 123 3.68 -10.58 3.18
C ALA A 123 2.61 -11.51 2.61
N ALA A 124 2.22 -12.55 3.35
CA ALA A 124 1.14 -13.45 2.98
C ALA A 124 -0.21 -12.72 2.90
N PHE A 125 -0.50 -11.83 3.84
CA PHE A 125 -1.68 -10.99 3.83
C PHE A 125 -1.75 -10.13 2.56
N VAL A 126 -0.66 -9.43 2.20
CA VAL A 126 -0.60 -8.61 0.98
C VAL A 126 -0.77 -9.47 -0.27
N ALA A 127 -0.15 -10.64 -0.33
CA ALA A 127 -0.30 -11.57 -1.45
C ALA A 127 -1.78 -11.95 -1.67
N LEU A 128 -2.52 -12.21 -0.59
CA LEU A 128 -3.97 -12.45 -0.65
C LEU A 128 -4.75 -11.24 -1.15
N GLN A 129 -4.38 -10.02 -0.75
CA GLN A 129 -5.04 -8.80 -1.22
C GLN A 129 -4.82 -8.57 -2.72
N ARG A 130 -3.66 -8.92 -3.23
CA ARG A 130 -3.34 -8.82 -4.67
C ARG A 130 -4.15 -9.78 -5.53
N THR A 131 -4.52 -10.93 -5.01
CA THR A 131 -5.27 -11.98 -5.71
C THR A 131 -6.76 -11.99 -5.39
N ALA A 132 -7.21 -11.14 -4.44
CA ALA A 132 -8.62 -11.08 -4.05
C ALA A 132 -9.50 -10.69 -5.26
N PRO A 133 -10.50 -11.51 -5.63
CA PRO A 133 -11.34 -11.20 -6.78
C PRO A 133 -12.11 -9.90 -6.52
N GLU A 134 -12.36 -9.15 -7.60
CA GLU A 134 -13.11 -7.88 -7.61
C GLU A 134 -14.52 -7.97 -6.98
N ARG A 135 -14.99 -9.18 -6.66
CA ARG A 135 -16.28 -9.45 -6.01
C ARG A 135 -16.46 -8.75 -4.66
N ALA A 136 -15.38 -8.39 -3.98
CA ALA A 136 -15.43 -7.58 -2.76
C ALA A 136 -15.79 -6.09 -3.03
N ARG A 137 -15.80 -5.65 -4.29
CA ARG A 137 -16.18 -4.29 -4.69
C ARG A 137 -17.68 -4.08 -4.85
N ARG A 138 -18.49 -5.14 -4.82
CA ARG A 138 -19.94 -5.02 -4.93
C ARG A 138 -20.54 -4.48 -3.63
N ASN A 139 -20.94 -3.22 -3.70
CA ASN A 139 -21.73 -2.52 -2.72
C ASN A 139 -22.85 -3.44 -2.20
N PRO A 140 -23.10 -3.52 -0.87
CA PRO A 140 -24.24 -4.24 -0.31
C PRO A 140 -25.57 -3.83 -0.95
N VAL A 141 -25.69 -2.59 -1.39
CA VAL A 141 -26.85 -2.03 -2.10
C VAL A 141 -27.08 -2.72 -3.44
N GLU A 142 -26.03 -3.05 -4.21
CA GLU A 142 -26.18 -3.79 -5.49
C GLU A 142 -26.64 -5.24 -5.27
N ARG A 143 -26.25 -5.87 -4.16
CA ARG A 143 -26.76 -7.20 -3.79
C ARG A 143 -28.24 -7.16 -3.46
N LEU A 144 -28.70 -6.09 -2.81
CA LEU A 144 -30.13 -5.90 -2.50
C LEU A 144 -30.94 -5.67 -3.77
N PHE A 145 -30.47 -4.82 -4.68
CA PHE A 145 -31.15 -4.53 -5.96
C PHE A 145 -31.27 -5.76 -6.85
N ARG A 146 -30.27 -6.64 -6.92
CA ARG A 146 -30.34 -7.89 -7.71
C ARG A 146 -31.33 -8.91 -7.15
N ARG A 147 -31.64 -8.85 -5.84
CA ARG A 147 -32.66 -9.73 -5.22
C ARG A 147 -34.08 -9.21 -5.39
N LEU A 148 -34.23 -7.91 -5.71
CA LEU A 148 -35.52 -7.25 -5.81
C LEU A 148 -36.00 -7.07 -7.26
N VAL A 149 -35.18 -7.40 -8.27
CA VAL A 149 -35.61 -7.42 -9.68
C VAL A 149 -36.00 -8.87 -10.05
N PRO A 150 -37.27 -9.20 -10.14
CA PRO A 150 -37.70 -10.50 -10.66
C PRO A 150 -37.27 -10.58 -12.13
N SER A 151 -36.61 -11.67 -12.48
CA SER A 151 -36.32 -12.01 -13.88
C SER A 151 -37.66 -12.15 -14.61
N ALA A 152 -37.89 -11.25 -15.54
CA ALA A 152 -38.97 -11.40 -16.50
C ALA A 152 -38.54 -12.42 -17.56
#